data_473dde2ac16b55a7053db1f4359a6bb9
#
_entry.id   473dde2ac16b55a7053db1f4359a6bb9
#
_cell.length_a   1.000
_cell.length_b   1.000
_cell.length_c   1.000
_cell.angle_alpha   90.00
_cell.angle_beta   90.00
_cell.angle_gamma   90.00
#
_symmetry.space_group_name_H-M   'P 1'
#
loop_
_entity.id
_entity.type
_entity.pdbx_description
1 polymer ?
#
loop_
_entity_poly.entity_id
_entity_poly.type
_entity_poly.pdbx_seq_one_letter_code
_entity_poly.pdbx_strand_id
1 'polypeptide(L)'
;VRASRFVAATLVVGAIALTAGVALALPPAPIEAFESAQACGCHAEFVEQWSTSMHAQAVTDPLYQYKLRKGNEQTGGTIGPFCETCHSPAAAMFGELGQDEYSPVAMEGVTCDVCHQVTGHTEPIGNTSLVWTPDGVKRGPHDDAVSPAHATAYSEIHTSAEICGSCHDVRHPGNDLLLEGTYTEWKNGPYAAEGILCQDCHMTPGPGVTKPNPGRSAAGAPEREHIYIMTFVGGNAGLGDPILAEERLRAAAAIELTAPKVTEPGQRVPVTVRITNVGAGHYLPTGLTDVRRMWLELIAVGPDGQAIEIGRREFHTVFHDAEGNSPAEIWFAVGVESDDRIPPRESVENTWDVTMPEGPLELKATLYYRSAPEEMAKAAGVEIPTTTMTEAAATVFTSDTEAAVSESAPGIARGDDNTTLLVTAVLAAVVLLAAIGAGLVWKFRNTS
;
A
#
# COMPACT_ATOMS: atom_id res chain seq x y z
N VAL A 1 20.12 -84.07 -4.54
CA VAL A 1 20.20 -83.35 -3.25
C VAL A 1 20.79 -81.98 -3.55
N ARG A 2 19.95 -80.95 -3.66
CA ARG A 2 20.40 -79.53 -3.83
C ARG A 2 20.19 -78.81 -2.50
N ALA A 3 21.29 -78.33 -1.91
CA ALA A 3 21.25 -77.49 -0.73
C ALA A 3 20.99 -76.03 -1.12
N SER A 4 19.92 -75.50 -0.56
CA SER A 4 19.54 -74.06 -0.70
C SER A 4 20.29 -73.25 0.34
N ARG A 5 21.09 -72.24 -0.12
CA ARG A 5 21.75 -71.27 0.75
C ARG A 5 20.81 -70.08 0.95
N PHE A 6 20.33 -69.88 2.15
CA PHE A 6 19.67 -68.64 2.58
C PHE A 6 20.74 -67.60 2.88
N VAL A 7 20.69 -66.47 2.16
CA VAL A 7 21.49 -65.29 2.49
C VAL A 7 20.58 -64.40 3.35
N ALA A 8 20.94 -64.21 4.61
CA ALA A 8 20.31 -63.28 5.51
C ALA A 8 20.87 -61.90 5.21
N ALA A 9 20.04 -61.00 4.68
CA ALA A 9 20.35 -59.58 4.56
C ALA A 9 20.10 -58.86 5.87
N THR A 10 21.14 -58.43 6.54
CA THR A 10 21.05 -57.62 7.76
C THR A 10 20.80 -56.17 7.36
N LEU A 11 19.58 -55.67 7.58
CA LEU A 11 19.22 -54.26 7.46
C LEU A 11 19.85 -53.48 8.66
N VAL A 12 20.89 -52.69 8.42
CA VAL A 12 21.38 -51.71 9.37
C VAL A 12 20.52 -50.45 9.21
N VAL A 13 19.56 -50.27 10.11
CA VAL A 13 18.84 -49.01 10.24
C VAL A 13 19.71 -48.02 10.98
N GLY A 14 20.38 -47.14 10.23
CA GLY A 14 21.09 -45.99 10.80
C GLY A 14 20.10 -44.98 11.34
N ALA A 15 19.95 -44.88 12.65
CA ALA A 15 19.26 -43.78 13.29
C ALA A 15 20.06 -42.50 13.13
N ILE A 16 19.65 -41.64 12.17
CA ILE A 16 20.13 -40.27 12.11
C ILE A 16 19.43 -39.52 13.25
N ALA A 17 20.15 -39.31 14.34
CA ALA A 17 19.69 -38.37 15.38
C ALA A 17 19.75 -36.96 14.81
N LEU A 18 18.58 -36.43 14.37
CA LEU A 18 18.41 -35.01 14.19
C LEU A 18 18.51 -34.37 15.58
N THR A 19 19.67 -33.81 15.90
CA THR A 19 19.78 -32.81 16.96
C THR A 19 19.09 -31.56 16.44
N ALA A 20 17.79 -31.44 16.69
CA ALA A 20 17.12 -30.16 16.60
C ALA A 20 17.83 -29.25 17.60
N GLY A 21 18.62 -28.29 17.09
CA GLY A 21 19.17 -27.22 17.89
C GLY A 21 17.98 -26.47 18.47
N VAL A 22 17.75 -26.67 19.77
CA VAL A 22 16.84 -25.81 20.52
C VAL A 22 17.51 -24.45 20.52
N ALA A 23 17.10 -23.58 19.63
CA ALA A 23 17.38 -22.16 19.79
C ALA A 23 16.82 -21.81 21.17
N LEU A 24 17.67 -21.53 22.14
CA LEU A 24 17.28 -21.00 23.43
C LEU A 24 16.64 -19.65 23.13
N ALA A 25 15.31 -19.62 23.09
CA ALA A 25 14.59 -18.37 23.03
C ALA A 25 15.07 -17.50 24.18
N LEU A 26 15.53 -16.31 23.89
CA LEU A 26 15.85 -15.32 24.92
C LEU A 26 14.60 -15.14 25.80
N PRO A 27 14.79 -14.97 27.11
CA PRO A 27 13.64 -14.68 27.98
C PRO A 27 12.95 -13.40 27.49
N PRO A 28 11.61 -13.28 27.63
CA PRO A 28 10.88 -12.08 27.31
C PRO A 28 11.51 -10.86 27.99
N ALA A 29 11.59 -9.74 27.26
CA ALA A 29 12.02 -8.48 27.86
C ALA A 29 10.98 -8.01 28.89
N PRO A 30 11.38 -7.30 29.97
CA PRO A 30 10.42 -6.67 30.87
C PRO A 30 9.62 -5.59 30.12
N ILE A 31 8.36 -5.40 30.50
CA ILE A 31 7.44 -4.43 29.85
C ILE A 31 8.02 -3.00 29.91
N GLU A 32 8.75 -2.69 30.98
CA GLU A 32 9.40 -1.39 31.19
C GLU A 32 10.62 -1.17 30.28
N ALA A 33 11.02 -2.15 29.49
CA ALA A 33 12.14 -2.03 28.57
C ALA A 33 11.84 -1.08 27.39
N PHE A 34 10.56 -0.92 27.02
CA PHE A 34 10.10 0.06 26.04
C PHE A 34 9.27 1.14 26.75
N GLU A 35 9.54 2.39 26.40
CA GLU A 35 8.78 3.53 26.89
C GLU A 35 7.60 3.82 25.96
N SER A 36 6.47 4.25 26.53
CA SER A 36 5.35 4.77 25.74
C SER A 36 5.79 5.99 24.94
N ALA A 37 5.28 6.13 23.73
CA ALA A 37 5.49 7.33 22.89
C ALA A 37 5.08 8.63 23.61
N GLN A 38 4.14 8.56 24.56
CA GLN A 38 3.72 9.70 25.39
C GLN A 38 4.83 10.22 26.32
N ALA A 39 5.84 9.40 26.62
CA ALA A 39 7.00 9.82 27.39
C ALA A 39 7.97 10.69 26.58
N CYS A 40 7.87 10.69 25.25
CA CYS A 40 8.75 11.39 24.32
C CYS A 40 8.43 12.89 24.16
N GLY A 41 7.98 13.57 25.20
CA GLY A 41 7.48 14.96 25.14
C GLY A 41 8.44 16.02 24.60
N CYS A 42 9.76 15.78 24.64
CA CYS A 42 10.76 16.67 23.99
C CYS A 42 10.71 16.59 22.45
N HIS A 43 10.12 15.52 21.89
CA HIS A 43 9.92 15.27 20.47
C HIS A 43 8.44 15.47 20.08
N ALA A 44 7.76 16.47 20.67
CA ALA A 44 6.31 16.65 20.59
C ALA A 44 5.75 16.61 19.14
N GLU A 45 6.46 17.25 18.18
CA GLU A 45 6.08 17.23 16.79
C GLU A 45 6.14 15.81 16.20
N PHE A 46 7.16 15.03 16.51
CA PHE A 46 7.30 13.65 16.04
C PHE A 46 6.26 12.72 16.67
N VAL A 47 5.92 12.94 17.95
CA VAL A 47 4.85 12.21 18.62
C VAL A 47 3.51 12.50 17.95
N GLU A 48 3.23 13.76 17.63
CA GLU A 48 2.01 14.16 16.90
C GLU A 48 1.95 13.49 15.51
N GLN A 49 3.01 13.60 14.72
CA GLN A 49 3.12 12.98 13.41
C GLN A 49 2.92 11.45 13.48
N TRP A 50 3.62 10.78 14.40
CA TRP A 50 3.49 9.34 14.59
C TRP A 50 2.07 8.94 15.02
N SER A 51 1.44 9.70 15.91
CA SER A 51 0.12 9.36 16.48
C SER A 51 -0.99 9.28 15.41
N THR A 52 -0.82 9.98 14.27
CA THR A 52 -1.73 9.93 13.12
C THR A 52 -1.35 8.86 12.11
N SER A 53 -0.21 8.20 12.28
CA SER A 53 0.31 7.22 11.32
C SER A 53 -0.35 5.86 11.47
N MET A 54 -0.26 5.05 10.41
CA MET A 54 -0.66 3.64 10.45
C MET A 54 0.25 2.79 11.36
N HIS A 55 1.45 3.25 11.68
CA HIS A 55 2.33 2.59 12.66
C HIS A 55 1.74 2.66 14.07
N ALA A 56 1.23 3.82 14.48
CA ALA A 56 0.54 3.95 15.77
C ALA A 56 -0.76 3.13 15.84
N GLN A 57 -1.38 2.90 14.70
CA GLN A 57 -2.64 2.16 14.58
C GLN A 57 -2.45 0.68 14.22
N ALA A 58 -1.20 0.19 14.10
CA ALA A 58 -0.92 -1.12 13.53
C ALA A 58 -1.66 -2.28 14.24
N VAL A 59 -1.83 -2.20 15.56
CA VAL A 59 -2.62 -3.18 16.35
C VAL A 59 -4.12 -2.91 16.22
N THR A 60 -4.54 -1.64 16.25
CA THR A 60 -5.95 -1.26 16.38
C THR A 60 -6.66 -1.03 15.04
N ASP A 61 -5.92 -1.06 13.93
CA ASP A 61 -6.48 -0.94 12.58
C ASP A 61 -7.62 -1.96 12.37
N PRO A 62 -8.86 -1.51 12.14
CA PRO A 62 -10.00 -2.40 12.01
C PRO A 62 -9.93 -3.35 10.81
N LEU A 63 -9.21 -2.99 9.74
CA LEU A 63 -8.98 -3.89 8.60
C LEU A 63 -8.02 -5.01 8.99
N TYR A 64 -6.93 -4.66 9.68
CA TYR A 64 -6.00 -5.65 10.24
C TYR A 64 -6.72 -6.57 11.21
N GLN A 65 -7.48 -6.03 12.16
CA GLN A 65 -8.24 -6.79 13.14
C GLN A 65 -9.28 -7.72 12.49
N TYR A 66 -9.90 -7.29 11.39
CA TYR A 66 -10.79 -8.15 10.63
C TYR A 66 -10.04 -9.35 10.00
N LYS A 67 -8.89 -9.08 9.34
CA LYS A 67 -8.07 -10.14 8.72
C LYS A 67 -7.50 -11.09 9.78
N LEU A 68 -7.04 -10.56 10.92
CA LEU A 68 -6.50 -11.35 12.03
C LEU A 68 -7.55 -12.32 12.58
N ARG A 69 -8.75 -11.82 12.89
CA ARG A 69 -9.85 -12.69 13.35
C ARG A 69 -10.19 -13.77 12.34
N LYS A 70 -10.36 -13.40 11.06
CA LYS A 70 -10.65 -14.33 9.97
C LYS A 70 -9.56 -15.39 9.83
N GLY A 71 -8.30 -14.99 9.83
CA GLY A 71 -7.17 -15.90 9.77
C GLY A 71 -7.12 -16.86 10.96
N ASN A 72 -7.32 -16.36 12.17
CA ASN A 72 -7.37 -17.19 13.38
C ASN A 72 -8.54 -18.19 13.35
N GLU A 73 -9.73 -17.77 12.94
CA GLU A 73 -10.88 -18.66 12.77
C GLU A 73 -10.59 -19.78 11.79
N GLN A 74 -9.96 -19.48 10.66
CA GLN A 74 -9.70 -20.44 9.58
C GLN A 74 -8.50 -21.36 9.84
N THR A 75 -7.53 -20.90 10.66
CA THR A 75 -6.30 -21.65 10.96
C THR A 75 -6.25 -22.21 12.37
N GLY A 76 -7.33 -22.08 13.15
CA GLY A 76 -7.36 -22.50 14.55
C GLY A 76 -6.41 -21.71 15.44
N GLY A 77 -6.18 -20.43 15.14
CA GLY A 77 -5.33 -19.52 15.91
C GLY A 77 -3.84 -19.58 15.60
N THR A 78 -3.41 -20.39 14.62
CA THR A 78 -1.98 -20.61 14.36
C THR A 78 -1.30 -19.46 13.63
N ILE A 79 -2.04 -18.67 12.82
CA ILE A 79 -1.48 -17.57 12.05
C ILE A 79 -1.37 -16.26 12.84
N GLY A 80 -2.19 -16.07 13.87
CA GLY A 80 -2.26 -14.83 14.62
C GLY A 80 -0.92 -14.36 15.16
N PRO A 81 -0.19 -15.17 15.95
CA PRO A 81 1.12 -14.76 16.48
C PRO A 81 2.12 -14.33 15.40
N PHE A 82 2.04 -14.90 14.20
CA PHE A 82 2.89 -14.49 13.07
C PHE A 82 2.54 -13.07 12.59
N CYS A 83 1.25 -12.77 12.39
CA CYS A 83 0.80 -11.43 12.00
C CYS A 83 1.16 -10.37 13.06
N GLU A 84 0.96 -10.74 14.32
CA GLU A 84 1.17 -9.87 15.48
C GLU A 84 2.63 -9.42 15.65
N THR A 85 3.62 -10.20 15.18
CA THR A 85 5.05 -9.83 15.32
C THR A 85 5.39 -8.51 14.63
N CYS A 86 4.75 -8.19 13.50
CA CYS A 86 4.94 -6.92 12.77
C CYS A 86 3.99 -5.83 13.26
N HIS A 87 2.77 -6.21 13.66
CA HIS A 87 1.73 -5.25 14.07
C HIS A 87 1.87 -4.80 15.52
N SER A 88 2.47 -5.63 16.38
CA SER A 88 2.87 -5.27 17.73
C SER A 88 4.23 -5.89 18.08
N PRO A 89 5.36 -5.34 17.60
CA PRO A 89 6.68 -5.87 17.91
C PRO A 89 6.98 -5.85 19.42
N ALA A 90 6.42 -4.90 20.16
CA ALA A 90 6.54 -4.86 21.60
C ALA A 90 5.87 -6.07 22.28
N ALA A 91 4.69 -6.50 21.83
CA ALA A 91 4.05 -7.73 22.32
C ALA A 91 4.92 -8.97 22.06
N ALA A 92 5.58 -9.04 20.91
CA ALA A 92 6.53 -10.11 20.61
C ALA A 92 7.72 -10.10 21.60
N MET A 93 8.28 -8.92 21.89
CA MET A 93 9.38 -8.74 22.83
C MET A 93 9.00 -9.09 24.28
N PHE A 94 7.77 -8.78 24.69
CA PHE A 94 7.28 -9.03 26.04
C PHE A 94 6.71 -10.44 26.23
N GLY A 95 6.58 -11.23 25.15
CA GLY A 95 5.98 -12.56 25.19
C GLY A 95 4.46 -12.55 25.32
N GLU A 96 3.80 -11.52 24.80
CA GLU A 96 2.35 -11.30 24.86
C GLU A 96 1.59 -11.80 23.62
N LEU A 97 2.31 -12.27 22.56
CA LEU A 97 1.66 -12.73 21.33
C LEU A 97 0.58 -13.78 21.59
N GLY A 98 -0.57 -13.62 20.97
CA GLY A 98 -1.71 -14.52 21.10
C GLY A 98 -2.45 -14.41 22.43
N GLN A 99 -2.17 -13.40 23.26
CA GLN A 99 -2.93 -13.11 24.47
C GLN A 99 -4.17 -12.25 24.15
N ASP A 100 -5.19 -12.36 24.99
CA ASP A 100 -6.43 -11.58 24.84
C ASP A 100 -6.23 -10.07 25.09
N GLU A 101 -5.24 -9.71 25.92
CA GLU A 101 -4.91 -8.33 26.27
C GLU A 101 -3.40 -8.11 26.20
N TYR A 102 -3.00 -7.01 25.58
CA TYR A 102 -1.63 -6.56 25.52
C TYR A 102 -1.36 -5.46 26.54
N SER A 103 -0.10 -5.32 26.94
CA SER A 103 0.36 -4.17 27.73
C SER A 103 0.09 -2.84 26.99
N PRO A 104 -0.07 -1.71 27.70
CA PRO A 104 -0.34 -0.42 27.06
C PRO A 104 0.67 -0.04 25.97
N VAL A 105 1.95 -0.33 26.16
CA VAL A 105 3.00 -0.03 25.16
C VAL A 105 2.87 -0.93 23.93
N ALA A 106 2.52 -2.20 24.13
CA ALA A 106 2.29 -3.12 23.01
C ALA A 106 1.06 -2.72 22.18
N MET A 107 0.07 -2.09 22.79
CA MET A 107 -1.11 -1.53 22.11
C MET A 107 -0.80 -0.26 21.29
N GLU A 108 0.36 0.35 21.46
CA GLU A 108 0.81 1.48 20.63
C GLU A 108 1.30 1.05 19.22
N GLY A 109 1.27 -0.24 18.90
CA GLY A 109 1.67 -0.76 17.59
C GLY A 109 3.19 -0.67 17.36
N VAL A 110 3.59 -0.01 16.27
CA VAL A 110 5.01 0.26 15.98
C VAL A 110 5.38 1.59 16.62
N THR A 111 5.68 1.53 17.93
CA THR A 111 6.00 2.71 18.75
C THR A 111 7.45 3.18 18.56
N CYS A 112 7.81 4.31 19.16
CA CYS A 112 9.14 4.94 19.03
C CYS A 112 10.28 3.96 19.36
N ASP A 113 10.16 3.23 20.46
CA ASP A 113 11.19 2.30 20.91
C ASP A 113 11.33 1.04 20.03
N VAL A 114 10.29 0.68 19.27
CA VAL A 114 10.40 -0.39 18.27
C VAL A 114 11.49 -0.07 17.25
N CYS A 115 11.61 1.19 16.82
CA CYS A 115 12.68 1.62 15.94
C CYS A 115 13.95 1.99 16.71
N HIS A 116 13.82 2.78 17.80
CA HIS A 116 14.96 3.41 18.45
C HIS A 116 15.74 2.50 19.43
N GLN A 117 15.30 1.26 19.65
CA GLN A 117 16.10 0.24 20.36
C GLN A 117 16.61 -0.90 19.46
N VAL A 118 16.47 -0.75 18.13
CA VAL A 118 17.04 -1.68 17.14
C VAL A 118 18.55 -1.51 17.07
N THR A 119 19.28 -2.63 17.05
CA THR A 119 20.74 -2.69 16.92
C THR A 119 21.22 -3.31 15.63
N GLY A 120 20.33 -3.93 14.86
CA GLY A 120 20.64 -4.58 13.61
C GLY A 120 19.49 -5.45 13.10
N HIS A 121 19.80 -6.35 12.22
CA HIS A 121 18.85 -7.32 11.65
C HIS A 121 19.52 -8.68 11.45
N THR A 122 18.70 -9.72 11.28
CA THR A 122 19.11 -11.03 10.80
C THR A 122 18.85 -11.15 9.30
N GLU A 123 19.48 -12.14 8.65
CA GLU A 123 19.18 -12.50 7.26
C GLU A 123 18.36 -13.81 7.22
N PRO A 124 17.45 -13.96 6.26
CA PRO A 124 17.04 -12.96 5.25
C PRO A 124 16.24 -11.81 5.86
N ILE A 125 16.22 -10.66 5.18
CA ILE A 125 15.34 -9.53 5.56
C ILE A 125 13.88 -9.93 5.35
N GLY A 126 13.04 -9.57 6.30
CA GLY A 126 11.61 -9.87 6.29
C GLY A 126 11.15 -10.62 7.54
N ASN A 127 9.87 -10.84 7.68
CA ASN A 127 9.24 -11.59 8.78
C ASN A 127 9.73 -11.17 10.18
N THR A 128 9.86 -9.86 10.41
CA THR A 128 10.37 -9.27 11.66
C THR A 128 11.83 -9.64 11.95
N SER A 129 12.71 -9.43 10.97
CA SER A 129 14.15 -9.75 11.10
C SER A 129 14.95 -8.76 11.97
N LEU A 130 14.32 -7.76 12.60
CA LEU A 130 14.98 -6.80 13.48
C LEU A 130 15.56 -7.46 14.73
N VAL A 131 16.71 -6.95 15.16
CA VAL A 131 17.37 -7.32 16.42
C VAL A 131 17.28 -6.14 17.37
N TRP A 132 16.63 -6.33 18.50
CA TRP A 132 16.47 -5.32 19.55
C TRP A 132 17.43 -5.54 20.70
N THR A 133 17.94 -4.44 21.25
CA THR A 133 18.64 -4.43 22.53
C THR A 133 17.93 -3.41 23.44
N PRO A 134 17.00 -3.90 24.29
CA PRO A 134 16.20 -3.03 25.14
C PRO A 134 17.02 -2.56 26.36
N ASP A 135 17.99 -1.68 26.12
CA ASP A 135 18.93 -1.14 27.10
C ASP A 135 18.65 0.34 27.46
N GLY A 136 17.57 0.90 26.91
CA GLY A 136 17.18 2.29 27.11
C GLY A 136 18.00 3.31 26.30
N VAL A 137 18.96 2.86 25.49
CA VAL A 137 19.73 3.72 24.58
C VAL A 137 18.88 3.99 23.32
N LYS A 138 18.58 5.25 23.06
CA LYS A 138 17.85 5.65 21.84
C LYS A 138 18.83 5.78 20.67
N ARG A 139 18.68 4.92 19.70
CA ARG A 139 19.52 4.85 18.49
C ARG A 139 18.88 5.62 17.34
N GLY A 140 19.73 6.15 16.45
CA GLY A 140 19.26 6.95 15.33
C GLY A 140 20.34 7.23 14.31
N PRO A 141 20.04 8.03 13.26
CA PRO A 141 20.92 8.28 12.14
C PRO A 141 22.02 9.30 12.40
N HIS A 142 22.09 9.92 13.60
CA HIS A 142 23.02 11.00 13.91
C HIS A 142 24.08 10.56 14.90
N ASP A 143 25.35 10.64 14.51
CA ASP A 143 26.50 10.28 15.33
C ASP A 143 26.89 11.33 16.38
N ASP A 144 26.41 12.56 16.20
CA ASP A 144 26.62 13.71 17.10
C ASP A 144 25.42 13.97 18.03
N ALA A 145 24.44 13.08 18.06
CA ALA A 145 23.25 13.25 18.88
C ALA A 145 23.60 13.19 20.40
N VAL A 146 23.14 14.20 21.14
CA VAL A 146 23.29 14.27 22.61
C VAL A 146 21.95 14.66 23.23
N SER A 147 21.49 13.88 24.21
CA SER A 147 20.27 14.14 24.96
C SER A 147 20.54 14.27 26.46
N PRO A 148 19.90 15.23 27.14
CA PRO A 148 19.94 15.28 28.61
C PRO A 148 18.98 14.30 29.27
N ALA A 149 18.05 13.69 28.51
CA ALA A 149 16.98 12.85 29.05
C ALA A 149 17.29 11.34 28.94
N HIS A 150 18.05 10.93 27.95
CA HIS A 150 18.38 9.52 27.70
C HIS A 150 19.74 9.37 27.01
N ALA A 151 20.35 8.20 27.10
CA ALA A 151 21.53 7.87 26.31
C ALA A 151 21.17 7.80 24.80
N THR A 152 22.13 8.19 23.95
CA THR A 152 22.00 8.19 22.48
C THR A 152 23.15 7.41 21.86
N ALA A 153 22.89 6.78 20.71
CA ALA A 153 23.92 6.15 19.88
C ALA A 153 23.56 6.24 18.41
N TYR A 154 24.59 6.38 17.58
CA TYR A 154 24.44 6.19 16.14
C TYR A 154 24.14 4.72 15.83
N SER A 155 23.28 4.49 14.83
CA SER A 155 22.98 3.16 14.35
C SER A 155 22.76 3.18 12.85
N GLU A 156 23.58 2.44 12.12
CA GLU A 156 23.59 2.37 10.65
C GLU A 156 22.24 1.90 10.08
N ILE A 157 21.54 1.00 10.78
CA ILE A 157 20.23 0.49 10.31
C ILE A 157 19.19 1.60 10.12
N HIS A 158 19.30 2.72 10.84
CA HIS A 158 18.41 3.87 10.69
C HIS A 158 18.66 4.67 9.41
N THR A 159 19.78 4.42 8.72
CA THR A 159 20.14 5.00 7.42
C THR A 159 20.02 3.96 6.28
N SER A 160 19.30 2.88 6.51
CA SER A 160 19.13 1.79 5.56
C SER A 160 17.65 1.43 5.36
N ALA A 161 17.32 0.79 4.25
CA ALA A 161 15.96 0.32 3.97
C ALA A 161 15.61 -0.96 4.73
N GLU A 162 16.60 -1.68 5.26
CA GLU A 162 16.45 -2.93 5.98
C GLU A 162 15.60 -2.78 7.25
N ILE A 163 15.62 -1.61 7.89
CA ILE A 163 14.75 -1.32 9.04
C ILE A 163 13.27 -1.41 8.65
N CYS A 164 12.91 -0.95 7.46
CA CYS A 164 11.55 -1.03 6.93
C CYS A 164 11.26 -2.44 6.38
N GLY A 165 12.19 -2.97 5.59
CA GLY A 165 12.09 -4.29 4.96
C GLY A 165 11.88 -5.43 5.95
N SER A 166 12.37 -5.27 7.17
CA SER A 166 12.18 -6.28 8.23
C SER A 166 10.71 -6.60 8.52
N CYS A 167 9.79 -5.66 8.29
CA CYS A 167 8.35 -5.87 8.43
C CYS A 167 7.61 -5.74 7.08
N HIS A 168 8.17 -5.02 6.11
CA HIS A 168 7.59 -4.82 4.77
C HIS A 168 8.19 -5.76 3.71
N ASP A 169 8.48 -7.00 4.10
CA ASP A 169 8.77 -8.16 3.26
C ASP A 169 8.28 -9.40 4.00
N VAL A 170 7.09 -9.87 3.64
CA VAL A 170 6.39 -10.93 4.37
C VAL A 170 6.37 -12.18 3.53
N ARG A 171 6.94 -13.25 4.09
CA ARG A 171 6.92 -14.60 3.52
C ARG A 171 6.05 -15.52 4.35
N HIS A 172 5.32 -16.38 3.65
CA HIS A 172 4.46 -17.36 4.30
C HIS A 172 5.27 -18.26 5.26
N PRO A 173 4.90 -18.38 6.54
CA PRO A 173 5.73 -19.05 7.54
C PRO A 173 5.87 -20.58 7.31
N GLY A 174 5.01 -21.18 6.50
CA GLY A 174 5.01 -22.63 6.24
C GLY A 174 5.70 -23.04 4.94
N ASN A 175 5.80 -22.16 3.93
CA ASN A 175 6.31 -22.51 2.59
C ASN A 175 7.21 -21.46 1.94
N ASP A 176 7.52 -20.38 2.65
CA ASP A 176 8.40 -19.28 2.19
C ASP A 176 7.90 -18.50 0.96
N LEU A 177 6.61 -18.65 0.58
CA LEU A 177 6.03 -17.87 -0.51
C LEU A 177 6.02 -16.38 -0.14
N LEU A 178 6.51 -15.52 -1.04
CA LEU A 178 6.45 -14.07 -0.86
C LEU A 178 5.00 -13.59 -0.96
N LEU A 179 4.44 -13.09 0.16
CA LEU A 179 3.06 -12.61 0.27
C LEU A 179 2.98 -11.08 0.13
N GLU A 180 3.92 -10.38 0.73
CA GLU A 180 4.13 -8.95 0.60
C GLU A 180 5.60 -8.69 0.30
N GLY A 181 5.91 -8.10 -0.83
CA GLY A 181 7.28 -7.96 -1.31
C GLY A 181 7.76 -6.53 -1.47
N THR A 182 7.23 -5.57 -0.72
CA THR A 182 7.53 -4.14 -0.90
C THR A 182 9.04 -3.85 -0.84
N TYR A 183 9.76 -4.44 0.13
CA TYR A 183 11.21 -4.30 0.21
C TYR A 183 11.93 -5.04 -0.93
N THR A 184 11.54 -6.28 -1.24
CA THR A 184 12.11 -7.06 -2.34
C THR A 184 11.92 -6.36 -3.69
N GLU A 185 10.74 -5.77 -3.93
CA GLU A 185 10.41 -4.99 -5.14
C GLU A 185 11.31 -3.76 -5.26
N TRP A 186 11.48 -3.00 -4.17
CA TRP A 186 12.38 -1.85 -4.11
C TRP A 186 13.84 -2.27 -4.30
N LYS A 187 14.31 -3.28 -3.57
CA LYS A 187 15.70 -3.74 -3.59
C LYS A 187 16.16 -4.15 -4.99
N ASN A 188 15.28 -4.79 -5.76
CA ASN A 188 15.54 -5.22 -7.12
C ASN A 188 15.20 -4.15 -8.17
N GLY A 189 14.67 -3.01 -7.74
CA GLY A 189 14.24 -1.91 -8.60
C GLY A 189 15.30 -0.83 -8.79
N PRO A 190 15.00 0.15 -9.66
CA PRO A 190 15.94 1.22 -10.00
C PRO A 190 16.23 2.18 -8.83
N TYR A 191 15.31 2.35 -7.89
CA TYR A 191 15.44 3.30 -6.78
C TYR A 191 16.53 2.87 -5.79
N ALA A 192 16.62 1.58 -5.48
CA ALA A 192 17.69 1.05 -4.64
C ALA A 192 19.07 1.24 -5.30
N ALA A 193 19.18 1.01 -6.62
CA ALA A 193 20.41 1.23 -7.38
C ALA A 193 20.86 2.71 -7.40
N GLU A 194 19.91 3.65 -7.24
CA GLU A 194 20.13 5.09 -7.15
C GLU A 194 20.39 5.56 -5.71
N GLY A 195 20.31 4.68 -4.72
CA GLY A 195 20.48 4.99 -3.30
C GLY A 195 19.31 5.75 -2.69
N ILE A 196 18.12 5.69 -3.30
CA ILE A 196 16.89 6.28 -2.77
C ILE A 196 16.22 5.27 -1.85
N LEU A 197 16.11 5.63 -0.57
CA LEU A 197 15.60 4.76 0.49
C LEU A 197 14.08 4.93 0.70
N CYS A 198 13.49 4.01 1.45
CA CYS A 198 12.08 4.07 1.86
C CYS A 198 11.78 5.39 2.60
N GLN A 199 12.69 5.79 3.49
CA GLN A 199 12.60 7.00 4.30
C GLN A 199 12.53 8.26 3.44
N ASP A 200 13.22 8.29 2.29
CA ASP A 200 13.30 9.45 1.41
C ASP A 200 11.95 9.84 0.78
N CYS A 201 11.00 8.92 0.75
CA CYS A 201 9.64 9.14 0.26
C CYS A 201 8.58 9.06 1.37
N HIS A 202 8.70 8.11 2.32
CA HIS A 202 7.65 7.85 3.31
C HIS A 202 7.82 8.61 4.62
N MET A 203 8.98 9.19 4.88
CA MET A 203 9.29 10.00 6.05
C MET A 203 9.60 11.45 5.68
N THR A 204 8.85 12.00 4.72
CA THR A 204 9.03 13.36 4.17
C THR A 204 7.67 14.06 4.04
N PRO A 205 7.64 15.41 4.07
CA PRO A 205 6.39 16.17 4.07
C PRO A 205 5.64 16.20 2.73
N GLY A 206 6.25 15.73 1.63
CA GLY A 206 5.65 15.76 0.29
C GLY A 206 5.56 14.41 -0.37
N PRO A 207 4.92 14.33 -1.54
CA PRO A 207 4.94 13.14 -2.36
C PRO A 207 6.34 12.94 -2.98
N GLY A 208 6.85 11.71 -2.95
CA GLY A 208 8.18 11.37 -3.48
C GLY A 208 9.34 11.90 -2.64
N VAL A 209 10.52 11.93 -3.24
CA VAL A 209 11.76 12.32 -2.56
C VAL A 209 11.75 13.81 -2.23
N THR A 210 11.85 14.14 -0.94
CA THR A 210 11.92 15.53 -0.45
C THR A 210 13.20 15.74 0.34
N LYS A 211 14.23 16.23 -0.32
CA LYS A 211 15.51 16.61 0.29
C LYS A 211 16.00 17.94 -0.34
N PRO A 212 16.49 18.92 0.47
CA PRO A 212 16.52 18.88 1.94
C PRO A 212 15.15 19.12 2.58
N ASN A 213 15.00 18.66 3.84
CA ASN A 213 13.88 18.96 4.72
C ASN A 213 14.47 19.46 6.06
N PRO A 214 14.79 20.77 6.20
CA PRO A 214 15.47 21.28 7.38
C PRO A 214 14.57 21.29 8.61
N GLY A 215 15.16 21.04 9.78
CA GLY A 215 14.40 21.04 11.02
C GLY A 215 15.19 20.60 12.25
N ARG A 216 14.49 20.37 13.36
CA ARG A 216 15.03 19.93 14.64
C ARG A 216 14.34 18.65 15.09
N SER A 217 15.11 17.68 15.56
CA SER A 217 14.55 16.41 16.04
C SER A 217 13.91 16.50 17.41
N ALA A 218 14.22 17.52 18.20
CA ALA A 218 13.66 17.74 19.54
C ALA A 218 13.71 19.21 19.94
N ALA A 219 12.96 19.59 20.96
CA ALA A 219 13.06 20.90 21.58
C ALA A 219 14.50 21.14 22.10
N GLY A 220 15.14 22.20 21.61
CA GLY A 220 16.53 22.53 21.98
C GLY A 220 17.63 21.76 21.22
N ALA A 221 17.29 20.81 20.37
CA ALA A 221 18.24 20.13 19.50
C ALA A 221 18.80 21.11 18.43
N PRO A 222 20.01 20.84 17.89
CA PRO A 222 20.55 21.64 16.79
C PRO A 222 19.67 21.54 15.56
N GLU A 223 19.61 22.61 14.76
CA GLU A 223 18.99 22.60 13.46
C GLU A 223 19.83 21.76 12.50
N ARG A 224 19.15 20.93 11.70
CA ARG A 224 19.78 20.07 10.71
C ARG A 224 19.30 20.45 9.33
N GLU A 225 20.14 20.25 8.33
CA GLU A 225 19.81 20.48 6.92
C GLU A 225 18.69 19.54 6.47
N HIS A 226 18.63 18.34 7.03
CA HIS A 226 17.58 17.36 6.74
C HIS A 226 17.20 16.56 7.99
N ILE A 227 15.90 16.46 8.23
CA ILE A 227 15.29 15.53 9.18
C ILE A 227 14.19 14.73 8.50
N TYR A 228 13.98 13.51 8.95
CA TYR A 228 12.82 12.72 8.57
C TYR A 228 11.63 13.03 9.49
N ILE A 229 10.42 13.00 8.94
CA ILE A 229 9.18 13.13 9.72
C ILE A 229 8.57 11.74 10.01
N MET A 230 7.74 11.65 11.05
CA MET A 230 7.24 10.38 11.57
C MET A 230 5.81 10.07 11.12
N THR A 231 5.41 10.53 9.93
CA THR A 231 4.06 10.27 9.40
C THR A 231 3.92 8.91 8.72
N PHE A 232 5.01 8.38 8.14
CA PHE A 232 5.06 7.07 7.46
C PHE A 232 3.92 6.84 6.45
N VAL A 233 3.51 7.88 5.73
CA VAL A 233 2.32 7.81 4.89
C VAL A 233 2.57 6.99 3.63
N GLY A 234 1.67 6.05 3.36
CA GLY A 234 1.50 5.33 2.10
C GLY A 234 0.20 5.71 1.41
N GLY A 235 -0.53 4.72 0.88
CA GLY A 235 -1.81 4.90 0.18
C GLY A 235 -3.05 4.75 1.07
N ASN A 236 -2.95 4.80 2.40
CA ASN A 236 -4.10 4.61 3.29
C ASN A 236 -4.79 5.94 3.63
N ALA A 237 -5.64 6.43 2.69
CA ALA A 237 -6.39 7.66 2.87
C ALA A 237 -7.59 7.53 3.84
N GLY A 238 -8.00 6.31 4.20
CA GLY A 238 -9.17 6.08 5.03
C GLY A 238 -8.90 6.07 6.54
N LEU A 239 -7.70 5.72 6.96
CA LEU A 239 -7.34 5.51 8.36
C LEU A 239 -6.09 6.29 8.79
N GLY A 240 -5.23 6.72 7.87
CA GLY A 240 -4.06 7.55 8.11
C GLY A 240 -4.31 9.03 7.81
N ASP A 241 -3.27 9.76 7.42
CA ASP A 241 -3.37 11.12 6.91
C ASP A 241 -3.98 11.09 5.49
N PRO A 242 -5.25 11.54 5.30
CA PRO A 242 -5.91 11.42 4.02
C PRO A 242 -5.30 12.34 2.96
N ILE A 243 -4.84 13.53 3.33
CA ILE A 243 -4.34 14.54 2.39
C ILE A 243 -3.02 14.05 1.79
N LEU A 244 -2.06 13.72 2.65
CA LEU A 244 -0.74 13.28 2.21
C LEU A 244 -0.80 11.92 1.50
N ALA A 245 -1.71 11.02 1.91
CA ALA A 245 -1.93 9.74 1.24
C ALA A 245 -2.47 9.94 -0.19
N GLU A 246 -3.45 10.83 -0.38
CA GLU A 246 -3.97 11.16 -1.71
C GLU A 246 -2.92 11.83 -2.60
N GLU A 247 -2.11 12.75 -2.07
CA GLU A 247 -1.01 13.38 -2.80
C GLU A 247 -0.01 12.35 -3.31
N ARG A 248 0.38 11.39 -2.46
CA ARG A 248 1.27 10.28 -2.85
C ARG A 248 0.67 9.38 -3.90
N LEU A 249 -0.59 9.00 -3.76
CA LEU A 249 -1.31 8.20 -4.75
C LEU A 249 -1.38 8.92 -6.11
N ARG A 250 -1.66 10.23 -6.12
CA ARG A 250 -1.69 11.04 -7.35
C ARG A 250 -0.32 11.17 -8.00
N ALA A 251 0.76 11.19 -7.21
CA ALA A 251 2.13 11.27 -7.71
C ALA A 251 2.69 9.90 -8.17
N ALA A 252 2.06 8.79 -7.79
CA ALA A 252 2.60 7.45 -8.03
C ALA A 252 2.49 6.98 -9.48
N ALA A 253 1.44 7.39 -10.21
CA ALA A 253 1.17 6.93 -11.56
C ALA A 253 0.86 8.06 -12.53
N ALA A 254 1.24 7.87 -13.79
CA ALA A 254 0.78 8.67 -14.92
C ALA A 254 -0.06 7.80 -15.88
N ILE A 255 -1.04 8.43 -16.54
CA ILE A 255 -1.91 7.79 -17.50
C ILE A 255 -1.88 8.56 -18.83
N GLU A 256 -1.81 7.83 -19.93
CA GLU A 256 -1.92 8.36 -21.28
C GLU A 256 -3.05 7.63 -22.02
N LEU A 257 -3.94 8.40 -22.67
CA LEU A 257 -5.01 7.86 -23.49
C LEU A 257 -4.77 8.23 -24.95
N THR A 258 -4.74 7.23 -25.82
CA THR A 258 -4.53 7.38 -27.26
C THR A 258 -5.73 6.82 -28.03
N ALA A 259 -6.30 7.64 -28.90
CA ALA A 259 -7.35 7.28 -29.84
C ALA A 259 -7.17 8.08 -31.14
N PRO A 260 -7.72 7.63 -32.30
CA PRO A 260 -7.79 8.42 -33.51
C PRO A 260 -8.53 9.74 -33.27
N LYS A 261 -8.08 10.84 -33.89
CA LYS A 261 -8.78 12.13 -33.81
C LYS A 261 -10.13 12.13 -34.53
N VAL A 262 -10.20 11.42 -35.66
CA VAL A 262 -11.38 11.35 -36.54
C VAL A 262 -11.62 9.91 -36.93
N THR A 263 -12.88 9.49 -36.85
CA THR A 263 -13.33 8.15 -37.30
C THR A 263 -14.77 8.24 -37.80
N GLU A 264 -15.10 7.57 -38.90
CA GLU A 264 -16.45 7.55 -39.43
C GLU A 264 -17.43 6.80 -38.50
N PRO A 265 -18.71 7.22 -38.42
CA PRO A 265 -19.74 6.51 -37.66
C PRO A 265 -19.80 5.02 -38.02
N GLY A 266 -20.03 4.19 -37.02
CA GLY A 266 -20.13 2.73 -37.17
C GLY A 266 -18.78 2.00 -37.24
N GLN A 267 -17.67 2.70 -37.42
CA GLN A 267 -16.33 2.07 -37.39
C GLN A 267 -15.84 1.78 -36.00
N ARG A 268 -14.91 0.83 -35.86
CA ARG A 268 -14.24 0.53 -34.62
C ARG A 268 -13.09 1.51 -34.37
N VAL A 269 -13.08 2.08 -33.19
CA VAL A 269 -12.04 2.98 -32.68
C VAL A 269 -11.19 2.20 -31.68
N PRO A 270 -9.92 1.92 -31.95
CA PRO A 270 -9.01 1.37 -30.98
C PRO A 270 -8.64 2.48 -29.99
N VAL A 271 -8.93 2.26 -28.73
CA VAL A 271 -8.60 3.16 -27.60
C VAL A 271 -7.55 2.47 -26.76
N THR A 272 -6.35 3.04 -26.70
CA THR A 272 -5.24 2.52 -25.91
C THR A 272 -4.99 3.41 -24.70
N VAL A 273 -4.94 2.80 -23.54
CA VAL A 273 -4.58 3.45 -22.28
C VAL A 273 -3.28 2.87 -21.78
N ARG A 274 -2.27 3.71 -21.63
CA ARG A 274 -0.97 3.39 -21.02
C ARG A 274 -0.93 3.93 -19.61
N ILE A 275 -0.56 3.09 -18.63
CA ILE A 275 -0.32 3.47 -17.25
C ILE A 275 1.16 3.25 -16.96
N THR A 276 1.81 4.24 -16.38
CA THR A 276 3.22 4.19 -15.99
C THR A 276 3.35 4.40 -14.49
N ASN A 277 4.09 3.54 -13.81
CA ASN A 277 4.53 3.76 -12.44
C ASN A 277 5.67 4.78 -12.46
N VAL A 278 5.36 6.06 -12.19
CA VAL A 278 6.34 7.16 -12.28
C VAL A 278 6.91 7.57 -10.94
N GLY A 279 6.25 7.27 -9.82
CA GLY A 279 6.59 7.82 -8.51
C GLY A 279 6.77 6.79 -7.39
N ALA A 280 6.35 5.52 -7.56
CA ALA A 280 6.58 4.50 -6.55
C ALA A 280 7.88 3.73 -6.81
N GLY A 281 8.70 3.60 -5.77
CA GLY A 281 9.95 2.84 -5.81
C GLY A 281 9.77 1.33 -5.72
N HIS A 282 8.55 0.86 -5.68
CA HIS A 282 8.09 -0.53 -5.59
C HIS A 282 6.95 -0.74 -6.60
N TYR A 283 6.38 -1.94 -6.68
CA TYR A 283 5.27 -2.20 -7.57
C TYR A 283 4.02 -1.38 -7.21
N LEU A 284 3.13 -1.15 -8.16
CA LEU A 284 1.82 -0.54 -7.99
C LEU A 284 0.70 -1.56 -8.33
N PRO A 285 -0.18 -1.85 -7.35
CA PRO A 285 -0.07 -1.56 -5.91
C PRO A 285 0.96 -2.46 -5.22
N THR A 286 1.34 -2.15 -3.98
CA THR A 286 2.20 -3.00 -3.13
C THR A 286 1.56 -3.25 -1.76
N GLY A 287 2.26 -3.92 -0.86
CA GLY A 287 1.75 -4.40 0.40
C GLY A 287 1.03 -5.75 0.23
N LEU A 288 0.08 -6.07 1.09
CA LEU A 288 -0.80 -7.23 0.90
C LEU A 288 -1.77 -6.97 -0.27
N THR A 289 -1.39 -7.40 -1.45
CA THR A 289 -2.09 -7.09 -2.70
C THR A 289 -3.40 -7.83 -2.88
N ASP A 290 -3.66 -8.87 -2.11
CA ASP A 290 -5.00 -9.49 -1.97
C ASP A 290 -6.02 -8.55 -1.31
N VAL A 291 -5.53 -7.56 -0.54
CA VAL A 291 -6.36 -6.53 0.11
C VAL A 291 -6.42 -5.24 -0.71
N ARG A 292 -5.29 -4.80 -1.29
CA ARG A 292 -5.25 -3.55 -2.05
C ARG A 292 -6.05 -3.65 -3.35
N ARG A 293 -6.75 -2.56 -3.72
CA ARG A 293 -7.48 -2.46 -4.99
C ARG A 293 -6.96 -1.29 -5.79
N MET A 294 -6.43 -1.56 -6.97
CA MET A 294 -6.11 -0.56 -7.98
C MET A 294 -6.71 -1.00 -9.29
N TRP A 295 -7.44 -0.11 -9.96
CA TRP A 295 -8.08 -0.45 -11.24
C TRP A 295 -8.14 0.73 -12.19
N LEU A 296 -8.01 0.41 -13.46
CA LEU A 296 -8.28 1.31 -14.59
C LEU A 296 -9.74 1.12 -15.03
N GLU A 297 -10.42 2.22 -15.31
CA GLU A 297 -11.75 2.25 -15.90
C GLU A 297 -11.74 3.15 -17.13
N LEU A 298 -12.27 2.67 -18.24
CA LEU A 298 -12.48 3.45 -19.46
C LEU A 298 -13.98 3.65 -19.67
N ILE A 299 -14.40 4.92 -19.67
CA ILE A 299 -15.78 5.35 -19.93
C ILE A 299 -15.83 6.06 -21.28
N ALA A 300 -16.86 5.78 -22.06
CA ALA A 300 -17.19 6.51 -23.26
C ALA A 300 -18.53 7.23 -23.09
N VAL A 301 -18.65 8.47 -23.59
CA VAL A 301 -19.87 9.26 -23.61
C VAL A 301 -20.17 9.65 -25.06
N GLY A 302 -21.30 9.20 -25.58
CA GLY A 302 -21.78 9.54 -26.91
C GLY A 302 -22.55 10.86 -26.98
N PRO A 303 -23.04 11.25 -28.17
CA PRO A 303 -23.80 12.51 -28.35
C PRO A 303 -25.11 12.59 -27.55
N ASP A 304 -25.64 11.45 -27.14
CA ASP A 304 -26.84 11.35 -26.27
C ASP A 304 -26.56 11.64 -24.79
N GLY A 305 -25.29 11.83 -24.41
CA GLY A 305 -24.84 12.10 -23.06
C GLY A 305 -24.86 10.86 -22.14
N GLN A 306 -25.12 9.66 -22.68
CA GLN A 306 -25.06 8.44 -21.89
C GLN A 306 -23.60 7.98 -21.72
N ALA A 307 -23.21 7.74 -20.45
CA ALA A 307 -21.91 7.17 -20.11
C ALA A 307 -21.98 5.64 -20.14
N ILE A 308 -21.04 5.01 -20.84
CA ILE A 308 -20.94 3.56 -20.97
C ILE A 308 -19.55 3.15 -20.54
N GLU A 309 -19.45 2.20 -19.60
CA GLU A 309 -18.18 1.56 -19.26
C GLU A 309 -17.75 0.66 -20.46
N ILE A 310 -16.62 0.99 -21.03
CA ILE A 310 -16.03 0.25 -22.16
C ILE A 310 -15.18 -0.90 -21.66
N GLY A 311 -14.45 -0.68 -20.57
CA GLY A 311 -13.62 -1.71 -19.99
C GLY A 311 -13.04 -1.31 -18.65
N ARG A 312 -12.66 -2.36 -17.91
CA ARG A 312 -12.02 -2.26 -16.62
C ARG A 312 -10.87 -3.26 -16.54
N ARG A 313 -9.78 -2.87 -15.90
CA ARG A 313 -8.67 -3.77 -15.56
C ARG A 313 -8.25 -3.55 -14.13
N GLU A 314 -8.14 -4.62 -13.35
CA GLU A 314 -7.62 -4.61 -11.99
C GLU A 314 -6.12 -4.96 -11.97
N PHE A 315 -5.41 -4.43 -10.95
CA PHE A 315 -3.98 -4.64 -10.74
C PHE A 315 -3.78 -5.18 -9.34
N HIS A 316 -3.39 -6.44 -9.23
CA HIS A 316 -3.16 -7.14 -7.96
C HIS A 316 -2.39 -8.44 -8.19
N THR A 317 -1.98 -9.07 -7.11
CA THR A 317 -1.50 -10.46 -7.12
C THR A 317 -2.66 -11.38 -6.75
N VAL A 318 -2.82 -12.47 -7.48
CA VAL A 318 -3.78 -13.53 -7.18
C VAL A 318 -3.00 -14.75 -6.71
N PHE A 319 -3.35 -15.26 -5.53
CA PHE A 319 -2.76 -16.47 -4.98
C PHE A 319 -3.68 -17.68 -5.21
N HIS A 320 -3.08 -18.88 -5.24
CA HIS A 320 -3.80 -20.16 -5.22
C HIS A 320 -3.39 -21.00 -4.02
N ASP A 321 -4.31 -21.84 -3.54
CA ASP A 321 -4.06 -22.81 -2.47
C ASP A 321 -3.57 -24.17 -3.00
N ALA A 322 -3.34 -25.12 -2.08
CA ALA A 322 -2.84 -26.47 -2.41
C ALA A 322 -3.86 -27.31 -3.18
N GLU A 323 -5.15 -27.01 -3.08
CA GLU A 323 -6.25 -27.63 -3.80
C GLU A 323 -6.47 -27.01 -5.18
N GLY A 324 -5.77 -25.91 -5.51
CA GLY A 324 -5.90 -25.15 -6.76
C GLY A 324 -7.06 -24.17 -6.76
N ASN A 325 -7.64 -23.83 -5.61
CA ASN A 325 -8.63 -22.75 -5.55
C ASN A 325 -7.94 -21.39 -5.67
N SER A 326 -8.55 -20.47 -6.42
CA SER A 326 -8.05 -19.12 -6.68
C SER A 326 -9.25 -18.15 -6.76
N PRO A 327 -9.20 -16.95 -6.14
CA PRO A 327 -8.15 -16.47 -5.25
C PRO A 327 -8.14 -17.17 -3.89
N ALA A 328 -6.96 -17.47 -3.36
CA ALA A 328 -6.78 -18.03 -2.04
C ALA A 328 -6.49 -16.94 -0.99
N GLU A 329 -6.89 -17.20 0.25
CA GLU A 329 -6.44 -16.40 1.38
C GLU A 329 -4.93 -16.58 1.61
N ILE A 330 -4.24 -15.53 2.00
CA ILE A 330 -2.76 -15.52 2.12
C ILE A 330 -2.22 -16.61 3.05
N TRP A 331 -2.96 -17.02 4.10
CA TRP A 331 -2.53 -18.08 5.02
C TRP A 331 -2.70 -19.49 4.46
N PHE A 332 -3.36 -19.66 3.31
CA PHE A 332 -3.46 -20.92 2.57
C PHE A 332 -2.68 -20.88 1.25
N ALA A 333 -2.09 -19.74 0.90
CA ALA A 333 -1.40 -19.55 -0.35
C ALA A 333 -0.18 -20.47 -0.48
N VAL A 334 -0.05 -21.17 -1.60
CA VAL A 334 1.11 -22.00 -1.94
C VAL A 334 1.82 -21.52 -3.21
N GLY A 335 1.21 -20.62 -3.97
CA GLY A 335 1.80 -20.04 -5.17
C GLY A 335 1.04 -18.84 -5.69
N VAL A 336 1.62 -18.18 -6.68
CA VAL A 336 1.02 -17.05 -7.40
C VAL A 336 0.35 -17.56 -8.67
N GLU A 337 -0.93 -17.30 -8.84
CA GLU A 337 -1.70 -17.58 -10.06
C GLU A 337 -1.43 -16.52 -11.12
N SER A 338 -1.48 -15.23 -10.73
CA SER A 338 -1.14 -14.10 -11.60
C SER A 338 -0.64 -12.91 -10.77
N ASP A 339 0.17 -12.05 -11.42
CA ASP A 339 0.62 -10.77 -10.89
C ASP A 339 0.55 -9.72 -12.01
N ASP A 340 -0.44 -8.86 -11.93
CA ASP A 340 -0.72 -7.79 -12.92
C ASP A 340 -0.23 -6.42 -12.46
N ARG A 341 0.53 -6.33 -11.38
CA ARG A 341 1.05 -5.08 -10.82
C ARG A 341 2.11 -4.44 -11.70
N ILE A 342 2.31 -3.15 -11.56
CA ILE A 342 3.19 -2.35 -12.42
C ILE A 342 4.52 -2.09 -11.71
N PRO A 343 5.65 -2.63 -12.18
CA PRO A 343 6.96 -2.39 -11.60
C PRO A 343 7.39 -0.91 -11.67
N PRO A 344 8.37 -0.48 -10.82
CA PRO A 344 8.88 0.88 -10.84
C PRO A 344 9.40 1.29 -12.23
N ARG A 345 8.95 2.46 -12.69
CA ARG A 345 9.30 3.06 -14.01
C ARG A 345 8.85 2.25 -15.23
N GLU A 346 8.09 1.19 -15.04
CA GLU A 346 7.52 0.41 -16.11
C GLU A 346 6.09 0.85 -16.44
N SER A 347 5.61 0.44 -17.62
CA SER A 347 4.29 0.77 -18.12
C SER A 347 3.55 -0.48 -18.54
N VAL A 348 2.22 -0.42 -18.42
CA VAL A 348 1.30 -1.41 -19.01
C VAL A 348 0.34 -0.71 -19.93
N GLU A 349 -0.06 -1.42 -21.00
CA GLU A 349 -1.05 -0.94 -21.97
C GLU A 349 -2.29 -1.81 -21.97
N ASN A 350 -3.42 -1.17 -22.19
CA ASN A 350 -4.71 -1.82 -22.39
C ASN A 350 -5.38 -1.18 -23.60
N THR A 351 -5.88 -2.01 -24.52
CA THR A 351 -6.57 -1.54 -25.70
C THR A 351 -7.97 -2.14 -25.76
N TRP A 352 -8.95 -1.28 -25.99
CA TRP A 352 -10.35 -1.65 -26.19
C TRP A 352 -10.84 -1.08 -27.51
N ASP A 353 -11.72 -1.81 -28.18
CA ASP A 353 -12.41 -1.34 -29.38
C ASP A 353 -13.76 -0.73 -28.98
N VAL A 354 -13.99 0.51 -29.39
CA VAL A 354 -15.25 1.22 -29.21
C VAL A 354 -15.90 1.47 -30.56
N THR A 355 -17.22 1.29 -30.69
CA THR A 355 -17.92 1.63 -31.94
C THR A 355 -18.21 3.13 -31.97
N MET A 356 -17.81 3.82 -33.03
CA MET A 356 -18.04 5.25 -33.23
C MET A 356 -19.54 5.55 -33.38
N PRO A 357 -20.15 6.43 -32.58
CA PRO A 357 -21.54 6.87 -32.75
C PRO A 357 -21.72 7.87 -33.90
N GLU A 358 -22.96 8.33 -34.17
CA GLU A 358 -23.31 9.36 -35.15
C GLU A 358 -22.96 10.79 -34.67
N GLY A 359 -21.86 10.96 -33.98
CA GLY A 359 -21.38 12.25 -33.47
C GLY A 359 -20.12 12.07 -32.62
N PRO A 360 -19.64 13.13 -31.98
CA PRO A 360 -18.43 13.05 -31.17
C PRO A 360 -18.51 12.01 -30.06
N LEU A 361 -17.39 11.31 -29.82
CA LEU A 361 -17.24 10.33 -28.75
C LEU A 361 -16.23 10.87 -27.74
N GLU A 362 -16.69 11.19 -26.55
CA GLU A 362 -15.83 11.57 -25.44
C GLU A 362 -15.35 10.31 -24.70
N LEU A 363 -14.05 10.23 -24.47
CA LEU A 363 -13.40 9.11 -23.79
C LEU A 363 -12.73 9.63 -22.51
N LYS A 364 -12.94 8.92 -21.42
CA LYS A 364 -12.28 9.19 -20.13
C LYS A 364 -11.73 7.90 -19.54
N ALA A 365 -10.42 7.87 -19.32
CA ALA A 365 -9.74 6.81 -18.59
C ALA A 365 -9.37 7.32 -17.20
N THR A 366 -9.70 6.56 -16.17
CA THR A 366 -9.41 6.93 -14.78
C THR A 366 -8.77 5.76 -14.05
N LEU A 367 -7.64 6.02 -13.40
CA LEU A 367 -6.98 5.06 -12.51
C LEU A 367 -7.40 5.35 -11.08
N TYR A 368 -7.96 4.33 -10.44
CA TYR A 368 -8.45 4.41 -9.06
C TYR A 368 -7.60 3.55 -8.11
N TYR A 369 -7.61 3.95 -6.85
CA TYR A 369 -7.05 3.18 -5.76
C TYR A 369 -7.97 3.14 -4.55
N ARG A 370 -7.94 2.02 -3.83
CA ARG A 370 -8.64 1.80 -2.57
C ARG A 370 -7.80 0.89 -1.67
N SER A 371 -7.61 1.25 -0.41
CA SER A 371 -6.74 0.48 0.50
C SER A 371 -7.34 -0.86 0.96
N ALA A 372 -8.66 -1.07 0.74
CA ALA A 372 -9.32 -2.35 1.00
C ALA A 372 -10.56 -2.53 0.12
N PRO A 373 -10.99 -3.78 -0.16
CA PRO A 373 -12.27 -4.06 -0.80
C PRO A 373 -13.45 -3.53 0.02
N GLU A 374 -14.54 -3.18 -0.66
CA GLU A 374 -15.72 -2.62 -0.02
C GLU A 374 -16.35 -3.57 1.01
N GLU A 375 -16.44 -4.85 0.65
CA GLU A 375 -16.98 -5.89 1.52
C GLU A 375 -16.14 -6.03 2.79
N MET A 376 -14.81 -5.96 2.66
CA MET A 376 -13.90 -6.03 3.80
C MET A 376 -14.04 -4.80 4.70
N ALA A 377 -14.07 -3.59 4.11
CA ALA A 377 -14.25 -2.35 4.85
C ALA A 377 -15.57 -2.35 5.64
N LYS A 378 -16.66 -2.77 4.97
CA LYS A 378 -17.98 -2.92 5.60
C LYS A 378 -17.98 -3.95 6.73
N ALA A 379 -17.34 -5.10 6.54
CA ALA A 379 -17.22 -6.14 7.56
C ALA A 379 -16.36 -5.71 8.75
N ALA A 380 -15.35 -4.87 8.49
CA ALA A 380 -14.51 -4.25 9.52
C ALA A 380 -15.18 -3.03 10.20
N GLY A 381 -16.32 -2.57 9.69
CA GLY A 381 -17.05 -1.42 10.26
C GLY A 381 -16.41 -0.06 9.96
N VAL A 382 -15.70 0.08 8.85
CA VAL A 382 -15.02 1.31 8.44
C VAL A 382 -15.39 1.72 7.04
N GLU A 383 -15.29 3.03 6.76
CA GLU A 383 -15.41 3.59 5.42
C GLU A 383 -14.01 3.82 4.84
N ILE A 384 -13.75 3.25 3.67
CA ILE A 384 -12.49 3.43 2.94
C ILE A 384 -12.81 4.17 1.64
N PRO A 385 -12.23 5.35 1.41
CA PRO A 385 -12.48 6.13 0.21
C PRO A 385 -11.87 5.47 -1.03
N THR A 386 -12.47 5.75 -2.18
CA THR A 386 -11.85 5.53 -3.48
C THR A 386 -11.13 6.79 -3.89
N THR A 387 -9.83 6.71 -4.08
CA THR A 387 -9.00 7.82 -4.55
C THR A 387 -8.78 7.74 -6.04
N THR A 388 -9.07 8.84 -6.76
CA THR A 388 -8.62 9.01 -8.14
C THR A 388 -7.13 9.32 -8.13
N MET A 389 -6.32 8.38 -8.64
CA MET A 389 -4.87 8.57 -8.75
C MET A 389 -4.53 9.51 -9.91
N THR A 390 -5.08 9.23 -11.09
CA THR A 390 -4.84 10.03 -12.29
C THR A 390 -5.92 9.76 -13.33
N GLU A 391 -6.12 10.70 -14.28
CA GLU A 391 -7.09 10.55 -15.35
C GLU A 391 -6.57 11.16 -16.67
N ALA A 392 -7.07 10.66 -17.79
CA ALA A 392 -6.86 11.20 -19.10
C ALA A 392 -8.15 11.18 -19.92
N ALA A 393 -8.32 12.16 -20.78
CA ALA A 393 -9.50 12.26 -21.65
C ALA A 393 -9.10 12.56 -23.08
N ALA A 394 -9.93 12.10 -24.02
CA ALA A 394 -9.81 12.39 -25.44
C ALA A 394 -11.20 12.47 -26.08
N THR A 395 -11.29 13.18 -27.21
CA THR A 395 -12.52 13.22 -28.02
C THR A 395 -12.19 12.72 -29.43
N VAL A 396 -13.00 11.81 -29.93
CA VAL A 396 -12.97 11.33 -31.32
C VAL A 396 -14.12 11.98 -32.08
N PHE A 397 -13.81 12.61 -33.20
CA PHE A 397 -14.78 13.33 -34.04
C PHE A 397 -15.21 12.51 -35.22
N THR A 398 -16.36 12.85 -35.83
CA THR A 398 -16.85 12.19 -37.05
C THR A 398 -16.30 12.84 -38.34
N SER A 399 -15.73 14.04 -38.25
CA SER A 399 -15.13 14.75 -39.39
C SER A 399 -13.99 15.69 -38.98
N ASP A 400 -13.08 16.00 -39.92
CA ASP A 400 -12.00 16.98 -39.69
C ASP A 400 -12.55 18.40 -39.40
N THR A 401 -13.73 18.74 -39.94
CA THR A 401 -14.36 20.05 -39.68
C THR A 401 -14.79 20.21 -38.25
N GLU A 402 -15.37 19.16 -37.63
CA GLU A 402 -15.75 19.16 -36.22
C GLU A 402 -14.48 19.26 -35.31
N ALA A 403 -13.44 18.50 -35.63
CA ALA A 403 -12.18 18.54 -34.91
C ALA A 403 -11.54 19.95 -34.97
N ALA A 404 -11.52 20.58 -36.15
CA ALA A 404 -10.97 21.92 -36.36
C ALA A 404 -11.77 23.01 -35.58
N VAL A 405 -13.10 22.89 -35.54
CA VAL A 405 -13.96 23.81 -34.77
C VAL A 405 -13.68 23.70 -33.27
N SER A 406 -13.47 22.48 -32.77
CA SER A 406 -13.14 22.25 -31.35
C SER A 406 -11.77 22.83 -30.98
N GLU A 407 -10.76 22.72 -31.84
CA GLU A 407 -9.42 23.29 -31.63
C GLU A 407 -9.41 24.84 -31.72
N SER A 408 -10.33 25.44 -32.51
CA SER A 408 -10.43 26.89 -32.69
C SER A 408 -11.31 27.58 -31.66
N ALA A 409 -12.09 26.86 -30.89
CA ALA A 409 -12.79 27.41 -29.75
C ALA A 409 -11.76 28.03 -28.79
N PRO A 410 -11.94 29.30 -28.32
CA PRO A 410 -11.00 29.91 -27.42
C PRO A 410 -10.89 29.01 -26.20
N GLY A 411 -9.77 28.33 -26.07
CA GLY A 411 -9.45 27.52 -24.94
C GLY A 411 -9.59 28.38 -23.69
N ILE A 412 -10.47 28.01 -22.80
CA ILE A 412 -10.37 28.46 -21.40
C ILE A 412 -8.95 28.03 -21.02
N ALA A 413 -8.07 29.05 -20.90
CA ALA A 413 -6.68 28.84 -20.58
C ALA A 413 -6.60 27.80 -19.47
N ARG A 414 -5.75 26.79 -19.69
CA ARG A 414 -5.25 25.93 -18.60
C ARG A 414 -4.49 26.86 -17.66
N GLY A 415 -5.24 27.56 -16.82
CA GLY A 415 -4.76 28.34 -15.69
C GLY A 415 -4.70 27.41 -14.51
N ASP A 416 -3.60 27.56 -13.82
CA ASP A 416 -3.29 26.94 -12.55
C ASP A 416 -4.53 26.71 -11.64
N ASP A 417 -4.63 25.52 -11.10
CA ASP A 417 -5.31 25.04 -9.86
C ASP A 417 -6.74 25.47 -9.48
N ASN A 418 -7.36 26.49 -10.09
CA ASN A 418 -8.71 26.93 -9.71
C ASN A 418 -9.83 26.54 -10.72
N THR A 419 -9.49 25.96 -11.88
CA THR A 419 -10.48 25.68 -12.94
C THR A 419 -11.16 24.33 -12.77
N THR A 420 -10.55 23.39 -12.05
CA THR A 420 -11.17 22.09 -11.71
C THR A 420 -12.40 22.27 -10.83
N LEU A 421 -12.44 23.30 -9.99
CA LEU A 421 -13.61 23.65 -9.16
C LEU A 421 -14.80 24.20 -9.97
N LEU A 422 -14.56 24.85 -11.12
CA LEU A 422 -15.64 25.42 -11.94
C LEU A 422 -16.31 24.35 -12.82
N VAL A 423 -15.57 23.41 -13.37
CA VAL A 423 -16.13 22.30 -14.18
C VAL A 423 -16.93 21.33 -13.31
N THR A 424 -16.43 21.02 -12.11
CA THR A 424 -17.18 20.23 -11.13
C THR A 424 -18.42 20.95 -10.63
N ALA A 425 -18.40 22.27 -10.48
CA ALA A 425 -19.56 23.05 -10.07
C ALA A 425 -20.66 23.10 -11.16
N VAL A 426 -20.29 23.15 -12.45
CA VAL A 426 -21.23 23.13 -13.56
C VAL A 426 -21.86 21.74 -13.71
N LEU A 427 -21.08 20.65 -13.60
CA LEU A 427 -21.60 19.29 -13.62
C LEU A 427 -22.51 19.01 -12.41
N ALA A 428 -22.14 19.47 -11.21
CA ALA A 428 -22.98 19.35 -10.03
C ALA A 428 -24.28 20.16 -10.16
N ALA A 429 -24.26 21.34 -10.78
CA ALA A 429 -25.43 22.13 -11.03
C ALA A 429 -26.41 21.50 -12.05
N VAL A 430 -25.87 20.86 -13.10
CA VAL A 430 -26.67 20.14 -14.10
C VAL A 430 -27.31 18.89 -13.49
N VAL A 431 -26.61 18.13 -12.65
CA VAL A 431 -27.17 16.98 -11.94
C VAL A 431 -28.24 17.42 -10.91
N LEU A 432 -28.00 18.54 -10.22
CA LEU A 432 -28.97 19.07 -9.25
C LEU A 432 -30.24 19.57 -9.93
N LEU A 433 -30.13 20.22 -11.10
CA LEU A 433 -31.27 20.67 -11.90
C LEU A 433 -32.06 19.49 -12.49
N ALA A 434 -31.42 18.43 -12.90
CA ALA A 434 -32.07 17.20 -13.36
C ALA A 434 -32.84 16.50 -12.21
N ALA A 435 -32.25 16.45 -11.00
CA ALA A 435 -32.89 15.87 -9.83
C ALA A 435 -34.11 16.70 -9.37
N ILE A 436 -34.02 18.03 -9.44
CA ILE A 436 -35.16 18.95 -9.11
C ILE A 436 -36.27 18.81 -10.17
N GLY A 437 -35.91 18.70 -11.46
CA GLY A 437 -36.86 18.46 -12.56
C GLY A 437 -37.64 17.15 -12.39
N ALA A 438 -36.94 16.06 -12.06
CA ALA A 438 -37.55 14.74 -11.81
C ALA A 438 -38.45 14.74 -10.56
N GLY A 439 -38.07 15.45 -9.50
CA GLY A 439 -38.86 15.61 -8.27
C GLY A 439 -40.17 16.41 -8.51
N LEU A 440 -40.11 17.43 -9.35
CA LEU A 440 -41.32 18.23 -9.72
C LEU A 440 -42.28 17.41 -10.59
N VAL A 441 -41.81 16.63 -11.54
CA VAL A 441 -42.67 15.75 -12.38
C VAL A 441 -43.32 14.66 -11.54
N TRP A 442 -42.62 14.11 -10.54
CA TRP A 442 -43.17 13.09 -9.63
C TRP A 442 -44.27 13.68 -8.73
N LYS A 443 -44.10 14.94 -8.27
CA LYS A 443 -45.07 15.62 -7.39
C LYS A 443 -46.38 15.99 -8.13
N PHE A 444 -46.28 16.34 -9.42
CA PHE A 444 -47.46 16.62 -10.24
C PHE A 444 -48.23 15.37 -10.70
N ARG A 445 -47.60 14.20 -10.70
CA ARG A 445 -48.26 12.93 -11.07
C ARG A 445 -49.03 12.26 -9.92
N ASN A 446 -48.80 12.68 -8.66
CA ASN A 446 -49.44 12.08 -7.49
C ASN A 446 -50.51 13.01 -6.82
N THR A 447 -50.93 14.10 -7.48
CA THR A 447 -51.97 15.02 -7.01
C THR A 447 -53.13 15.17 -7.99
N SER A 448 -53.43 14.12 -8.77
CA SER A 448 -54.67 14.00 -9.56
C SER A 448 -55.33 12.66 -9.32
#